data_ff1a63df718f9f524b9c1068b65e9ba0
#
_entry.id   ff1a63df718f9f524b9c1068b65e9ba0
#
_cell.length_a   1.000
_cell.length_b   1.000
_cell.length_c   1.000
_cell.angle_alpha   90.00
_cell.angle_beta   90.00
_cell.angle_gamma   90.00
#
_symmetry.space_group_name_H-M   'P 1'
#
loop_
_entity.id
_entity.type
_entity.pdbx_description
1 polymer ?
#
loop_
_entity_poly.entity_id
_entity_poly.type
_entity_poly.pdbx_seq_one_letter_code
_entity_poly.pdbx_strand_id
1 'polypeptide(L)'
;GNGICDDAEVLGCMDSTACNFDMDSTLDDGSCYYCSCDIVPSDAYSLTVETSTPVWAEGTTYRFYVNLSDPLDRISAVFGDDISNLVINTPEGAFNSSMNASWNASGINPAFLSTFPELVDDTYATIGLEGPASTSGIDNSADPSIVEDPAQPVIPYFTTDGATGLLASTQIGSSWYILNTASNGLPDSDLRVLVLQVTTTGDINGTLNYQVFPLGDGPSQIHISMDFAGAGIFGGPSGSNSACGCTDSNAYNYDANAEHDDGSCIEAILGCTDEEACNYNPESNVNDGSCILIDECGV
;
A
#
# COMPACT_ATOMS: atom_id res chain seq x y z
N GLY A 1 -29.85 36.47 1.19
CA GLY A 1 -28.64 37.15 1.57
C GLY A 1 -28.18 36.65 2.92
N ASN A 2 -26.89 36.40 3.06
CA ASN A 2 -26.19 35.92 4.27
C ASN A 2 -25.97 37.03 5.33
N GLY A 3 -26.41 38.30 5.04
CA GLY A 3 -26.31 39.46 5.94
C GLY A 3 -24.94 40.18 5.90
N ILE A 4 -24.06 39.80 4.99
CA ILE A 4 -22.77 40.45 4.74
C ILE A 4 -22.98 41.44 3.56
N CYS A 5 -22.29 42.59 3.62
CA CYS A 5 -22.31 43.54 2.49
C CYS A 5 -21.52 42.95 1.31
N ASP A 6 -21.99 43.09 0.07
CA ASP A 6 -21.36 42.56 -1.14
C ASP A 6 -19.86 42.90 -1.26
N ASP A 7 -19.45 44.08 -0.75
CA ASP A 7 -18.03 44.50 -0.71
C ASP A 7 -17.17 43.78 0.34
N ALA A 8 -17.77 42.99 1.22
CA ALA A 8 -17.11 42.23 2.30
C ALA A 8 -17.25 40.73 2.13
N GLU A 9 -17.86 40.27 1.03
CA GLU A 9 -17.96 38.85 0.71
C GLU A 9 -16.61 38.34 0.22
N VAL A 10 -16.16 37.23 0.81
CA VAL A 10 -14.97 36.46 0.40
C VAL A 10 -15.48 35.26 -0.38
N LEU A 11 -15.15 35.22 -1.66
CA LEU A 11 -15.50 34.13 -2.56
C LEU A 11 -14.51 32.96 -2.39
N GLY A 12 -15.00 31.73 -2.37
CA GLY A 12 -14.19 30.51 -2.30
C GLY A 12 -15.03 29.28 -1.97
N CYS A 13 -14.39 28.14 -1.90
CA CYS A 13 -15.06 26.89 -1.56
C CYS A 13 -15.41 26.81 -0.06
N MET A 14 -16.70 26.66 0.25
CA MET A 14 -17.22 26.57 1.62
C MET A 14 -17.46 25.12 2.09
N ASP A 15 -17.23 24.12 1.27
CA ASP A 15 -17.35 22.72 1.66
C ASP A 15 -16.08 22.22 2.32
N SER A 16 -16.18 21.88 3.63
CA SER A 16 -15.07 21.40 4.42
C SER A 16 -14.51 20.04 3.98
N THR A 17 -15.17 19.34 3.06
CA THR A 17 -14.71 18.08 2.47
C THR A 17 -13.94 18.29 1.16
N ALA A 18 -14.01 19.51 0.59
CA ALA A 18 -13.27 19.84 -0.62
C ALA A 18 -11.79 20.12 -0.33
N CYS A 19 -10.95 19.83 -1.31
CA CYS A 19 -9.50 20.01 -1.24
C CYS A 19 -9.08 21.48 -1.08
N ASN A 20 -9.86 22.39 -1.64
CA ASN A 20 -9.62 23.84 -1.58
C ASN A 20 -10.59 24.54 -0.63
N PHE A 21 -11.05 23.85 0.42
CA PHE A 21 -11.84 24.48 1.46
C PHE A 21 -11.15 25.73 2.01
N ASP A 22 -11.86 26.83 1.99
CA ASP A 22 -11.39 28.12 2.55
C ASP A 22 -12.29 28.51 3.73
N MET A 23 -11.74 28.42 4.95
CA MET A 23 -12.45 28.78 6.18
C MET A 23 -12.81 30.27 6.27
N ASP A 24 -12.14 31.14 5.53
CA ASP A 24 -12.39 32.57 5.49
C ASP A 24 -13.43 32.96 4.43
N SER A 25 -13.85 32.02 3.59
CA SER A 25 -14.91 32.25 2.58
C SER A 25 -16.26 32.46 3.24
N THR A 26 -17.00 33.45 2.73
CA THR A 26 -18.34 33.80 3.19
C THR A 26 -19.42 33.59 2.12
N LEU A 27 -19.00 33.31 0.90
CA LEU A 27 -19.87 33.01 -0.24
C LEU A 27 -19.20 31.91 -1.09
N ASP A 28 -19.93 30.81 -1.29
CA ASP A 28 -19.50 29.74 -2.16
C ASP A 28 -19.55 30.21 -3.64
N ASP A 29 -18.42 30.10 -4.32
CA ASP A 29 -18.27 30.50 -5.73
C ASP A 29 -18.34 29.30 -6.69
N GLY A 30 -18.61 28.10 -6.16
CA GLY A 30 -18.66 26.87 -6.93
C GLY A 30 -17.27 26.33 -7.34
N SER A 31 -16.19 26.88 -6.75
CA SER A 31 -14.82 26.46 -7.05
C SER A 31 -14.37 25.20 -6.31
N CYS A 32 -15.25 24.57 -5.51
CA CYS A 32 -14.91 23.37 -4.78
C CYS A 32 -14.43 22.24 -5.71
N TYR A 33 -13.26 21.69 -5.44
CA TYR A 33 -12.79 20.49 -6.10
C TYR A 33 -12.41 19.42 -5.06
N TYR A 34 -12.65 18.16 -5.42
CA TYR A 34 -12.60 17.03 -4.49
C TYR A 34 -11.54 15.99 -4.88
N CYS A 35 -10.99 16.08 -6.10
CA CYS A 35 -10.23 15.01 -6.72
C CYS A 35 -8.75 15.31 -6.97
N SER A 36 -8.23 16.40 -6.52
CA SER A 36 -6.80 16.72 -6.61
C SER A 36 -6.41 17.67 -5.50
N CYS A 37 -6.73 17.26 -4.27
CA CYS A 37 -6.06 17.81 -3.13
C CYS A 37 -4.57 17.65 -3.39
N ASP A 38 -3.77 18.73 -3.22
CA ASP A 38 -2.33 18.67 -3.42
C ASP A 38 -1.84 17.31 -2.96
N ILE A 39 -1.26 16.54 -3.90
CA ILE A 39 -0.78 15.18 -3.59
C ILE A 39 0.18 15.35 -2.44
N VAL A 40 -0.31 15.10 -1.23
CA VAL A 40 0.57 15.01 -0.08
C VAL A 40 1.54 13.91 -0.47
N PRO A 41 2.87 14.08 -0.29
CA PRO A 41 3.82 13.03 -0.65
C PRO A 41 3.44 11.64 -0.16
N SER A 42 2.62 11.55 0.92
CA SER A 42 2.02 10.31 1.42
C SER A 42 1.09 9.59 0.43
N ASP A 43 0.39 10.30 -0.45
CA ASP A 43 -0.58 9.70 -1.38
C ASP A 43 0.10 8.97 -2.57
N ALA A 44 1.40 9.18 -2.75
CA ALA A 44 2.22 8.45 -3.71
C ALA A 44 2.48 6.99 -3.28
N TYR A 45 2.15 6.63 -2.04
CA TYR A 45 2.50 5.35 -1.43
C TYR A 45 1.26 4.63 -0.93
N SER A 46 1.27 3.30 -1.03
CA SER A 46 0.16 2.45 -0.59
C SER A 46 0.67 1.18 0.08
N LEU A 47 -0.23 0.46 0.73
CA LEU A 47 0.04 -0.84 1.32
C LEU A 47 -0.74 -1.91 0.56
N THR A 48 -0.07 -2.91 0.01
CA THR A 48 -0.71 -4.10 -0.54
C THR A 48 -0.58 -5.25 0.44
N VAL A 49 -1.70 -5.89 0.77
CA VAL A 49 -1.74 -7.12 1.54
C VAL A 49 -2.17 -8.25 0.63
N GLU A 50 -1.22 -9.12 0.30
CA GLU A 50 -1.43 -10.33 -0.52
C GLU A 50 -1.67 -11.53 0.36
N THR A 51 -2.39 -12.52 -0.18
CA THR A 51 -2.64 -13.78 0.50
C THR A 51 -2.14 -14.98 -0.28
N SER A 52 -1.70 -16.00 0.46
CA SER A 52 -1.38 -17.31 -0.09
C SER A 52 -1.82 -18.42 0.85
N THR A 53 -1.97 -19.63 0.32
CA THR A 53 -2.19 -20.82 1.14
C THR A 53 -0.87 -21.20 1.81
N PRO A 54 -0.83 -21.38 3.13
CA PRO A 54 0.35 -21.86 3.83
C PRO A 54 0.82 -23.23 3.32
N VAL A 55 2.11 -23.50 3.45
CA VAL A 55 2.71 -24.79 3.07
C VAL A 55 2.45 -25.87 4.14
N TRP A 56 2.46 -25.48 5.41
CA TRP A 56 2.35 -26.36 6.57
C TRP A 56 1.26 -25.93 7.56
N ALA A 57 1.21 -24.64 7.91
CA ALA A 57 0.26 -24.11 8.87
C ALA A 57 -1.18 -24.16 8.32
N GLU A 58 -2.16 -24.07 9.20
CA GLU A 58 -3.55 -23.86 8.80
C GLU A 58 -3.85 -22.38 8.57
N GLY A 59 -4.86 -22.07 7.75
CA GLY A 59 -5.34 -20.71 7.54
C GLY A 59 -4.80 -20.02 6.30
N THR A 60 -4.35 -18.79 6.44
CA THR A 60 -3.91 -17.90 5.35
C THR A 60 -2.63 -17.18 5.75
N THR A 61 -1.66 -17.16 4.84
CA THR A 61 -0.46 -16.31 4.97
C THR A 61 -0.72 -14.98 4.30
N TYR A 62 -0.56 -13.90 5.05
CA TYR A 62 -0.68 -12.51 4.62
C TYR A 62 0.71 -11.90 4.49
N ARG A 63 1.01 -11.28 3.36
CA ARG A 63 2.26 -10.59 3.06
C ARG A 63 1.99 -9.12 2.79
N PHE A 64 2.66 -8.26 3.53
CA PHE A 64 2.46 -6.83 3.53
C PHE A 64 3.56 -6.15 2.74
N TYR A 65 3.18 -5.54 1.62
CA TYR A 65 4.10 -4.82 0.74
C TYR A 65 3.79 -3.34 0.75
N VAL A 66 4.78 -2.51 1.04
CA VAL A 66 4.68 -1.08 0.78
C VAL A 66 4.97 -0.85 -0.69
N ASN A 67 4.02 -0.23 -1.39
CA ASN A 67 4.19 0.17 -2.79
C ASN A 67 4.82 1.55 -2.84
N LEU A 68 5.87 1.69 -3.63
CA LEU A 68 6.65 2.91 -3.82
C LEU A 68 6.40 3.49 -5.21
N SER A 69 6.69 4.77 -5.40
CA SER A 69 6.43 5.48 -6.67
C SER A 69 7.66 5.58 -7.56
N ASP A 70 8.86 5.42 -7.02
CA ASP A 70 10.12 5.52 -7.74
C ASP A 70 11.07 4.39 -7.33
N PRO A 71 11.87 3.80 -8.26
CA PRO A 71 12.84 2.77 -7.93
C PRO A 71 13.98 3.23 -7.02
N LEU A 72 14.12 4.52 -6.78
CA LEU A 72 15.09 5.10 -5.84
C LEU A 72 14.50 5.39 -4.45
N ASP A 73 13.18 5.30 -4.31
CA ASP A 73 12.54 5.42 -3.00
C ASP A 73 13.01 4.30 -2.07
N ARG A 74 13.00 4.56 -0.76
CA ARG A 74 13.45 3.57 0.22
C ARG A 74 12.52 3.49 1.41
N ILE A 75 12.25 2.29 1.84
CA ILE A 75 11.69 2.00 3.18
C ILE A 75 12.84 1.80 4.16
N SER A 76 12.75 2.44 5.31
CA SER A 76 13.75 2.21 6.36
C SER A 76 13.16 1.67 7.65
N ALA A 77 11.90 1.92 7.95
CA ALA A 77 11.30 1.50 9.20
C ALA A 77 9.80 1.22 9.08
N VAL A 78 9.33 0.30 9.92
CA VAL A 78 7.95 0.22 10.39
C VAL A 78 7.97 0.57 11.87
N PHE A 79 7.04 1.42 12.32
CA PHE A 79 7.08 2.00 13.66
C PHE A 79 5.70 2.19 14.26
N GLY A 80 5.66 2.37 15.58
CA GLY A 80 4.49 2.83 16.32
C GLY A 80 4.89 3.62 17.55
N ASP A 81 4.13 4.65 17.86
CA ASP A 81 4.31 5.52 19.03
C ASP A 81 2.93 6.01 19.57
N ASP A 82 2.92 6.96 20.49
CA ASP A 82 1.69 7.52 21.08
C ASP A 82 0.92 8.47 20.15
N ILE A 83 1.52 8.86 19.02
CA ILE A 83 0.88 9.69 17.98
C ILE A 83 0.37 8.81 16.83
N SER A 84 1.20 7.86 16.40
CA SER A 84 0.93 6.93 15.30
C SER A 84 0.99 5.50 15.83
N ASN A 85 -0.12 4.99 16.33
CA ASN A 85 -0.15 3.66 16.91
C ASN A 85 0.06 2.60 15.83
N LEU A 86 0.99 1.66 16.06
CA LEU A 86 1.09 0.43 15.28
C LEU A 86 0.19 -0.62 15.91
N VAL A 87 -0.71 -1.17 15.14
CA VAL A 87 -1.69 -2.16 15.59
C VAL A 87 -1.76 -3.31 14.60
N ILE A 88 -1.63 -4.54 15.07
CA ILE A 88 -1.94 -5.75 14.30
C ILE A 88 -2.82 -6.61 15.18
N ASN A 89 -4.00 -6.99 14.70
CA ASN A 89 -4.93 -7.86 15.40
C ASN A 89 -5.08 -9.17 14.62
N THR A 90 -4.85 -10.28 15.30
CA THR A 90 -5.05 -11.66 14.82
C THR A 90 -5.81 -12.43 15.90
N PRO A 91 -7.14 -12.25 16.00
CA PRO A 91 -7.93 -12.79 17.13
C PRO A 91 -7.79 -14.30 17.35
N GLU A 92 -7.61 -15.07 16.28
CA GLU A 92 -7.42 -16.52 16.30
C GLU A 92 -5.95 -16.93 16.50
N GLY A 93 -5.06 -15.96 16.65
CA GLY A 93 -3.62 -16.16 16.87
C GLY A 93 -2.79 -16.18 15.58
N ALA A 94 -1.59 -15.66 15.68
CA ALA A 94 -0.58 -15.75 14.62
C ALA A 94 0.22 -17.05 14.77
N PHE A 95 0.49 -17.72 13.66
CA PHE A 95 1.35 -18.90 13.64
C PHE A 95 2.82 -18.50 13.78
N ASN A 96 3.48 -19.07 14.77
CA ASN A 96 4.92 -18.91 15.00
C ASN A 96 5.56 -20.31 15.19
N SER A 97 6.47 -20.67 14.29
CA SER A 97 7.15 -21.95 14.34
C SER A 97 8.06 -22.07 15.57
N SER A 98 7.92 -23.13 16.32
CA SER A 98 8.83 -23.45 17.43
C SER A 98 10.29 -23.65 16.99
N MET A 99 10.54 -23.79 15.69
CA MET A 99 11.87 -23.96 15.09
C MET A 99 12.52 -22.62 14.75
N ASN A 100 11.79 -21.50 14.84
CA ASN A 100 12.30 -20.15 14.68
C ASN A 100 12.26 -19.40 16.03
N ALA A 101 13.39 -18.95 16.50
CA ALA A 101 13.49 -18.09 17.69
C ALA A 101 13.71 -16.60 17.31
N SER A 102 13.78 -16.29 16.02
CA SER A 102 13.96 -14.91 15.54
C SER A 102 12.58 -14.24 15.37
N TRP A 103 12.54 -12.96 15.66
CA TRP A 103 11.37 -12.12 15.43
C TRP A 103 11.27 -11.60 13.97
N ASN A 104 12.36 -11.76 13.19
CA ASN A 104 12.45 -11.23 11.83
C ASN A 104 12.85 -12.32 10.82
N ALA A 105 12.80 -11.97 9.52
CA ALA A 105 13.08 -12.86 8.41
C ALA A 105 14.45 -13.58 8.50
N SER A 106 15.42 -13.10 9.30
CA SER A 106 16.72 -13.75 9.41
C SER A 106 16.65 -15.18 10.00
N GLY A 107 15.54 -15.51 10.68
CA GLY A 107 15.26 -16.87 11.16
C GLY A 107 14.85 -17.84 10.06
N ILE A 108 14.41 -17.35 8.90
CA ILE A 108 13.91 -18.15 7.78
C ILE A 108 15.09 -18.53 6.86
N ASN A 109 15.96 -19.40 7.38
CA ASN A 109 17.15 -19.79 6.61
C ASN A 109 16.82 -20.83 5.54
N PRO A 110 17.06 -20.53 4.24
CA PRO A 110 16.75 -21.43 3.13
C PRO A 110 17.35 -22.84 3.25
N ALA A 111 18.48 -22.98 3.93
CA ALA A 111 19.14 -24.28 4.14
C ALA A 111 18.32 -25.25 5.00
N PHE A 112 17.40 -24.75 5.80
CA PHE A 112 16.57 -25.55 6.71
C PHE A 112 15.16 -25.83 6.21
N LEU A 113 14.68 -25.13 5.16
CA LEU A 113 13.29 -25.23 4.69
C LEU A 113 12.90 -26.63 4.20
N SER A 114 13.86 -27.41 3.69
CA SER A 114 13.62 -28.80 3.31
C SER A 114 13.40 -29.74 4.53
N THR A 115 13.90 -29.36 5.70
CA THR A 115 13.79 -30.14 6.93
C THR A 115 12.67 -29.63 7.83
N PHE A 116 12.45 -28.33 7.82
CA PHE A 116 11.45 -27.61 8.62
C PHE A 116 10.61 -26.73 7.69
N PRO A 117 9.72 -27.32 6.89
CA PRO A 117 8.92 -26.57 5.89
C PRO A 117 7.98 -25.56 6.54
N GLU A 118 7.58 -25.75 7.80
CA GLU A 118 6.78 -24.82 8.58
C GLU A 118 7.38 -23.43 8.74
N LEU A 119 8.71 -23.29 8.57
CA LEU A 119 9.39 -22.00 8.62
C LEU A 119 8.95 -21.04 7.50
N VAL A 120 8.45 -21.57 6.38
CA VAL A 120 7.94 -20.74 5.26
C VAL A 120 6.70 -19.96 5.68
N ASP A 121 5.89 -20.55 6.56
CA ASP A 121 4.63 -19.99 7.01
C ASP A 121 4.75 -19.13 8.27
N ASP A 122 5.96 -18.97 8.80
CA ASP A 122 6.21 -18.27 10.05
C ASP A 122 5.81 -16.79 9.99
N THR A 123 5.39 -16.25 11.12
CA THR A 123 5.09 -14.82 11.26
C THR A 123 6.36 -14.07 11.60
N TYR A 124 6.76 -13.10 10.77
CA TYR A 124 7.98 -12.34 10.97
C TYR A 124 7.90 -10.91 10.44
N ALA A 125 8.62 -10.01 11.10
CA ALA A 125 8.89 -8.68 10.59
C ALA A 125 10.07 -8.69 9.61
N THR A 126 10.06 -7.77 8.65
CA THR A 126 11.17 -7.64 7.69
C THR A 126 11.20 -6.25 7.06
N ILE A 127 12.23 -5.97 6.28
CA ILE A 127 12.28 -4.92 5.28
C ILE A 127 12.99 -5.49 4.07
N GLY A 128 12.23 -5.79 3.01
CA GLY A 128 12.70 -6.25 1.72
C GLY A 128 13.38 -7.63 1.69
N LEU A 129 13.28 -8.41 2.76
CA LEU A 129 13.92 -9.74 2.85
C LEU A 129 12.92 -10.83 3.23
N GLU A 130 13.09 -12.02 2.66
CA GLU A 130 12.33 -13.24 3.00
C GLU A 130 13.17 -14.25 3.79
N GLY A 131 14.38 -13.88 4.15
CA GLY A 131 15.35 -14.69 4.86
C GLY A 131 16.54 -13.84 5.34
N PRO A 132 17.63 -14.48 5.83
CA PRO A 132 18.81 -13.76 6.29
C PRO A 132 19.42 -12.89 5.18
N ALA A 133 19.84 -11.66 5.52
CA ALA A 133 20.57 -10.77 4.61
C ALA A 133 21.78 -11.44 3.96
N SER A 134 22.50 -12.28 4.73
CA SER A 134 23.68 -13.01 4.25
C SER A 134 23.42 -14.02 3.13
N THR A 135 22.17 -14.43 2.92
CA THR A 135 21.77 -15.39 1.88
C THR A 135 20.84 -14.80 0.86
N SER A 136 20.51 -13.51 0.96
CA SER A 136 19.53 -12.82 0.07
C SER A 136 20.02 -12.65 -1.36
N GLY A 137 21.33 -12.63 -1.57
CA GLY A 137 21.94 -12.28 -2.88
C GLY A 137 21.89 -10.78 -3.19
N ILE A 138 21.40 -9.94 -2.26
CA ILE A 138 21.36 -8.49 -2.41
C ILE A 138 22.60 -7.90 -1.73
N ASP A 139 23.48 -7.28 -2.52
CA ASP A 139 24.66 -6.61 -2.01
C ASP A 139 24.27 -5.49 -1.05
N ASN A 140 24.99 -5.34 0.07
CA ASN A 140 24.73 -4.33 1.09
C ASN A 140 23.34 -4.43 1.75
N SER A 141 22.73 -5.61 1.74
CA SER A 141 21.52 -5.86 2.53
C SER A 141 21.81 -6.00 4.02
N ALA A 142 20.82 -5.72 4.86
CA ALA A 142 20.93 -5.81 6.31
C ALA A 142 19.68 -6.44 6.92
N ASP A 143 19.86 -7.33 7.89
CA ASP A 143 18.76 -7.81 8.73
C ASP A 143 18.20 -6.64 9.55
N PRO A 144 16.89 -6.54 9.74
CA PRO A 144 16.31 -5.46 10.53
C PRO A 144 16.77 -5.49 11.99
N SER A 145 17.03 -4.31 12.53
CA SER A 145 17.20 -4.07 13.95
C SER A 145 15.88 -3.68 14.59
N ILE A 146 15.72 -3.87 15.89
CA ILE A 146 14.50 -3.48 16.61
C ILE A 146 14.84 -2.57 17.79
N VAL A 147 13.97 -1.59 18.01
CA VAL A 147 13.85 -0.84 19.26
C VAL A 147 12.42 -1.03 19.73
N GLU A 148 12.23 -1.34 21.01
CA GLU A 148 10.91 -1.50 21.61
C GLU A 148 10.86 -0.92 23.02
N ASP A 149 9.67 -0.45 23.41
CA ASP A 149 9.40 -0.10 24.82
C ASP A 149 9.31 -1.38 25.64
N PRO A 150 10.14 -1.55 26.68
CA PRO A 150 10.07 -2.71 27.58
C PRO A 150 8.70 -2.87 28.29
N ALA A 151 7.90 -1.79 28.39
CA ALA A 151 6.57 -1.84 28.96
C ALA A 151 5.51 -2.34 27.94
N GLN A 152 5.81 -2.30 26.65
CA GLN A 152 4.94 -2.76 25.58
C GLN A 152 5.76 -3.45 24.46
N PRO A 153 6.37 -4.61 24.75
CA PRO A 153 7.25 -5.28 23.80
C PRO A 153 6.48 -5.87 22.63
N VAL A 154 7.01 -5.74 21.42
CA VAL A 154 6.41 -6.28 20.19
C VAL A 154 7.04 -7.60 19.72
N ILE A 155 8.27 -7.92 20.16
CA ILE A 155 8.95 -9.20 19.85
C ILE A 155 8.08 -10.42 20.17
N PRO A 156 7.34 -10.49 21.30
CA PRO A 156 6.51 -11.66 21.63
C PRO A 156 5.47 -12.00 20.57
N TYR A 157 4.99 -11.05 19.79
CA TYR A 157 4.06 -11.30 18.69
C TYR A 157 4.68 -12.21 17.61
N PHE A 158 5.97 -12.08 17.36
CA PHE A 158 6.74 -12.82 16.35
C PHE A 158 7.40 -14.10 16.87
N THR A 159 7.34 -14.36 18.16
CA THR A 159 8.07 -15.49 18.78
C THR A 159 7.18 -16.39 19.63
N THR A 160 5.90 -16.04 19.78
CA THR A 160 4.95 -16.82 20.57
C THR A 160 3.83 -17.32 19.66
N ASP A 161 3.74 -18.62 19.48
CA ASP A 161 2.65 -19.24 18.71
C ASP A 161 1.30 -18.92 19.35
N GLY A 162 0.32 -18.56 18.50
CA GLY A 162 -1.00 -18.14 18.95
C GLY A 162 -1.06 -16.70 19.49
N ALA A 163 -0.06 -15.86 19.26
CA ALA A 163 -0.12 -14.44 19.65
C ALA A 163 -1.26 -13.71 18.92
N THR A 164 -2.13 -13.03 19.68
CA THR A 164 -3.39 -12.47 19.14
C THR A 164 -3.29 -11.01 18.71
N GLY A 165 -2.18 -10.34 18.94
CA GLY A 165 -2.00 -8.97 18.49
C GLY A 165 -0.68 -8.35 18.90
N LEU A 166 -0.34 -7.29 18.17
CA LEU A 166 0.81 -6.42 18.41
C LEU A 166 0.26 -5.00 18.57
N LEU A 167 0.75 -4.29 19.59
CA LEU A 167 0.45 -2.90 19.83
C LEU A 167 1.73 -2.15 20.19
N ALA A 168 2.00 -1.03 19.52
CA ALA A 168 2.99 -0.05 19.92
C ALA A 168 2.31 1.33 19.92
N SER A 169 2.05 1.84 21.14
CA SER A 169 1.25 3.05 21.38
C SER A 169 1.77 3.89 22.52
N THR A 170 3.01 3.65 22.95
CA THR A 170 3.65 4.41 24.03
C THR A 170 4.52 5.54 23.46
N GLN A 171 4.86 6.52 24.30
CA GLN A 171 5.74 7.61 23.90
C GLN A 171 7.14 7.13 23.46
N ILE A 172 7.65 6.02 24.01
CA ILE A 172 8.91 5.40 23.56
C ILE A 172 8.71 4.71 22.23
N GLY A 173 7.56 4.03 22.08
CA GLY A 173 7.18 3.31 20.88
C GLY A 173 8.02 2.06 20.61
N SER A 174 7.80 1.52 19.42
CA SER A 174 8.56 0.39 18.89
C SER A 174 8.79 0.55 17.40
N SER A 175 9.92 0.08 16.89
CA SER A 175 10.25 0.14 15.48
C SER A 175 11.18 -0.99 15.09
N TRP A 176 10.91 -1.67 13.96
CA TRP A 176 11.95 -2.44 13.26
C TRP A 176 12.41 -1.67 12.04
N TYR A 177 13.71 -1.64 11.84
CA TYR A 177 14.32 -0.74 10.88
C TYR A 177 15.63 -1.26 10.31
N ILE A 178 16.00 -0.71 9.16
CA ILE A 178 17.34 -0.77 8.56
C ILE A 178 17.86 0.64 8.34
N LEU A 179 19.16 0.77 8.16
CA LEU A 179 19.72 2.06 7.76
C LEU A 179 19.27 2.41 6.33
N ASN A 180 19.01 3.69 6.07
CA ASN A 180 18.64 4.19 4.73
C ASN A 180 19.67 3.85 3.63
N THR A 181 20.88 3.44 3.99
CA THR A 181 21.92 2.99 3.05
C THR A 181 21.83 1.52 2.68
N ALA A 182 21.03 0.71 3.38
CA ALA A 182 20.89 -0.72 3.09
C ALA A 182 20.07 -0.94 1.80
N SER A 183 20.53 -1.84 0.94
CA SER A 183 19.94 -2.02 -0.39
C SER A 183 18.58 -2.70 -0.39
N ASN A 184 18.27 -3.48 0.64
CA ASN A 184 16.96 -4.15 0.78
C ASN A 184 15.83 -3.20 1.19
N GLY A 185 16.10 -1.92 1.46
CA GLY A 185 15.08 -0.88 1.56
C GLY A 185 14.62 -0.35 0.21
N LEU A 186 15.31 -0.66 -0.89
CA LEU A 186 14.88 -0.35 -2.26
C LEU A 186 13.77 -1.32 -2.68
N PRO A 187 12.84 -0.87 -3.55
CA PRO A 187 11.78 -1.72 -4.06
C PRO A 187 12.30 -2.80 -5.01
N ASP A 188 11.49 -3.85 -5.15
CA ASP A 188 11.63 -4.86 -6.20
C ASP A 188 11.23 -4.32 -7.59
N SER A 189 11.17 -5.19 -8.61
CA SER A 189 10.76 -4.82 -9.97
C SER A 189 9.32 -4.33 -10.08
N ASP A 190 8.48 -4.67 -9.09
CA ASP A 190 7.08 -4.26 -9.01
C ASP A 190 6.89 -3.01 -8.13
N LEU A 191 7.98 -2.31 -7.84
CA LEU A 191 8.07 -1.14 -6.97
C LEU A 191 7.55 -1.40 -5.55
N ARG A 192 7.82 -2.58 -4.97
CA ARG A 192 7.31 -3.00 -3.67
C ARG A 192 8.43 -3.41 -2.71
N VAL A 193 8.19 -3.20 -1.42
CA VAL A 193 9.06 -3.66 -0.33
C VAL A 193 8.23 -4.48 0.64
N LEU A 194 8.57 -5.76 0.84
CA LEU A 194 7.96 -6.60 1.88
C LEU A 194 8.37 -6.09 3.26
N VAL A 195 7.40 -5.88 4.15
CA VAL A 195 7.66 -5.35 5.50
C VAL A 195 7.18 -6.25 6.64
N LEU A 196 6.29 -7.20 6.33
CA LEU A 196 5.68 -8.09 7.32
C LEU A 196 5.10 -9.33 6.64
N GLN A 197 5.23 -10.50 7.27
CA GLN A 197 4.45 -11.69 6.98
C GLN A 197 3.71 -12.14 8.23
N VAL A 198 2.44 -12.52 8.09
CA VAL A 198 1.61 -13.07 9.17
C VAL A 198 0.82 -14.25 8.64
N THR A 199 0.86 -15.38 9.34
CA THR A 199 -0.02 -16.52 9.06
C THR A 199 -1.00 -16.69 10.20
N THR A 200 -2.30 -16.77 9.89
CA THR A 200 -3.37 -16.93 10.87
C THR A 200 -4.55 -17.71 10.29
N THR A 201 -5.31 -18.37 11.14
CA THR A 201 -6.55 -19.09 10.75
C THR A 201 -7.77 -18.18 10.65
N GLY A 202 -7.66 -16.93 11.11
CA GLY A 202 -8.76 -16.00 11.16
C GLY A 202 -8.51 -14.70 10.42
N ASP A 203 -9.31 -13.72 10.77
CA ASP A 203 -9.21 -12.37 10.21
C ASP A 203 -7.97 -11.64 10.74
N ILE A 204 -7.46 -10.72 9.92
CA ILE A 204 -6.39 -9.80 10.30
C ILE A 204 -6.79 -8.36 9.97
N ASN A 205 -6.53 -7.44 10.89
CA ASN A 205 -6.72 -6.01 10.69
C ASN A 205 -5.78 -5.19 11.57
N GLY A 206 -5.67 -3.91 11.31
CA GLY A 206 -4.86 -3.02 12.12
C GLY A 206 -4.45 -1.74 11.41
N THR A 207 -3.41 -1.11 11.94
CA THR A 207 -2.77 0.09 11.40
C THR A 207 -1.27 -0.16 11.31
N LEU A 208 -0.70 0.00 10.13
CA LEU A 208 0.74 -0.10 9.86
C LEU A 208 1.30 1.29 9.56
N ASN A 209 2.32 1.71 10.31
CA ASN A 209 3.03 2.95 10.03
C ASN A 209 4.42 2.65 9.49
N TYR A 210 4.83 3.34 8.44
CA TYR A 210 6.13 3.13 7.81
C TYR A 210 6.80 4.43 7.39
N GLN A 211 8.13 4.40 7.35
CA GLN A 211 8.97 5.53 6.97
C GLN A 211 9.52 5.33 5.57
N VAL A 212 9.26 6.31 4.70
CA VAL A 212 9.78 6.37 3.34
C VAL A 212 10.79 7.49 3.21
N PHE A 213 11.83 7.25 2.44
CA PHE A 213 12.78 8.25 1.96
C PHE A 213 12.59 8.41 0.44
N PRO A 214 11.81 9.42 -0.01
CA PRO A 214 11.64 9.70 -1.43
C PRO A 214 12.99 9.90 -2.12
N LEU A 215 13.23 9.19 -3.23
CA LEU A 215 14.49 9.15 -3.97
C LEU A 215 15.73 8.82 -3.10
N GLY A 216 15.52 8.20 -1.94
CA GLY A 216 16.57 7.91 -0.96
C GLY A 216 17.08 9.13 -0.20
N ASP A 217 16.44 10.29 -0.34
CA ASP A 217 16.88 11.54 0.29
C ASP A 217 16.48 11.60 1.78
N GLY A 218 17.49 11.63 2.67
CA GLY A 218 17.28 11.61 4.11
C GLY A 218 16.48 12.81 4.66
N PRO A 219 16.75 14.05 4.26
CA PRO A 219 15.98 15.22 4.66
C PRO A 219 14.50 15.19 4.26
N SER A 220 14.18 14.50 3.18
CA SER A 220 12.82 14.41 2.63
C SER A 220 12.01 13.24 3.18
N GLN A 221 12.43 12.61 4.28
CA GLN A 221 11.72 11.49 4.90
C GLN A 221 10.26 11.85 5.22
N ILE A 222 9.38 10.88 4.99
CA ILE A 222 7.96 10.99 5.33
C ILE A 222 7.50 9.78 6.13
N HIS A 223 6.51 10.00 7.00
CA HIS A 223 5.84 8.96 7.77
C HIS A 223 4.44 8.78 7.23
N ILE A 224 4.05 7.54 7.03
CA ILE A 224 2.77 7.15 6.46
C ILE A 224 2.10 6.18 7.42
N SER A 225 0.79 6.39 7.63
CA SER A 225 -0.06 5.52 8.44
C SER A 225 -1.14 4.93 7.55
N MET A 226 -1.29 3.60 7.56
CA MET A 226 -2.27 2.87 6.75
C MET A 226 -3.09 1.92 7.59
N ASP A 227 -4.41 2.12 7.60
CA ASP A 227 -5.34 1.14 8.13
C ASP A 227 -5.55 0.03 7.11
N PHE A 228 -5.64 -1.21 7.58
CA PHE A 228 -5.89 -2.38 6.73
C PHE A 228 -6.88 -3.34 7.38
N ALA A 229 -7.60 -4.10 6.54
CA ALA A 229 -8.49 -5.16 6.97
C ALA A 229 -8.49 -6.29 5.93
N GLY A 230 -7.87 -7.43 6.26
CA GLY A 230 -7.71 -8.53 5.33
C GLY A 230 -6.75 -8.22 4.17
N ALA A 231 -6.98 -8.90 3.03
CA ALA A 231 -6.24 -8.69 1.80
C ALA A 231 -6.79 -7.50 1.01
N GLY A 232 -5.92 -6.78 0.30
CA GLY A 232 -6.31 -5.65 -0.54
C GLY A 232 -5.19 -4.65 -0.75
N ILE A 233 -5.54 -3.53 -1.36
CA ILE A 233 -4.67 -2.37 -1.52
C ILE A 233 -5.27 -1.23 -0.70
N PHE A 234 -4.46 -0.63 0.16
CA PHE A 234 -4.85 0.41 1.10
C PHE A 234 -4.03 1.67 0.85
N GLY A 235 -4.66 2.82 0.68
CA GLY A 235 -4.02 4.08 0.31
C GLY A 235 -3.56 4.12 -1.16
N GLY A 236 -2.70 5.05 -1.49
CA GLY A 236 -2.17 5.28 -2.83
C GLY A 236 -2.81 6.48 -3.56
N PRO A 237 -2.36 6.78 -4.79
CA PRO A 237 -2.79 7.96 -5.54
C PRO A 237 -4.29 7.97 -5.89
N SER A 238 -4.95 6.83 -5.74
CA SER A 238 -6.42 6.74 -5.67
C SER A 238 -6.89 6.92 -4.24
N GLY A 239 -6.06 7.56 -3.40
CA GLY A 239 -6.33 7.77 -1.99
C GLY A 239 -7.75 8.16 -1.78
N SER A 240 -8.49 7.19 -1.43
CA SER A 240 -9.80 7.17 -0.81
C SER A 240 -10.62 8.47 -0.86
N ASN A 241 -10.79 9.04 -2.02
CA ASN A 241 -12.12 9.40 -2.40
C ASN A 241 -12.55 8.33 -3.40
N SER A 242 -13.17 7.27 -2.93
CA SER A 242 -13.91 6.29 -3.75
C SER A 242 -15.00 6.96 -4.61
N ALA A 243 -15.04 8.26 -4.59
CA ALA A 243 -15.90 9.14 -5.32
C ALA A 243 -15.21 9.84 -6.51
N CYS A 244 -13.91 9.68 -6.71
CA CYS A 244 -13.19 10.33 -7.82
C CYS A 244 -12.82 9.34 -8.92
N GLY A 245 -13.10 9.74 -10.15
CA GLY A 245 -12.88 8.95 -11.36
C GLY A 245 -13.57 9.58 -12.54
N CYS A 246 -13.50 8.95 -13.70
CA CYS A 246 -14.23 9.42 -14.86
C CYS A 246 -15.75 9.23 -14.70
N THR A 247 -16.51 10.32 -14.65
CA THR A 247 -17.98 10.30 -14.53
C THR A 247 -18.71 10.32 -15.88
N ASP A 248 -17.99 10.45 -17.01
CA ASP A 248 -18.61 10.38 -18.33
C ASP A 248 -18.89 8.92 -18.73
N SER A 249 -20.18 8.56 -18.77
CA SER A 249 -20.63 7.20 -19.14
C SER A 249 -20.27 6.78 -20.57
N ASN A 250 -19.82 7.72 -21.42
CA ASN A 250 -19.35 7.43 -22.77
C ASN A 250 -17.82 7.25 -22.84
N ALA A 251 -17.11 7.53 -21.78
CA ALA A 251 -15.66 7.37 -21.73
C ALA A 251 -15.27 5.89 -21.63
N TYR A 252 -14.09 5.57 -22.15
CA TYR A 252 -13.50 4.21 -22.09
C TYR A 252 -13.28 3.73 -20.66
N ASN A 253 -12.86 4.63 -19.78
CA ASN A 253 -12.55 4.36 -18.37
C ASN A 253 -13.62 4.88 -17.41
N TYR A 254 -14.89 4.90 -17.83
CA TYR A 254 -16.01 5.28 -16.98
C TYR A 254 -16.02 4.46 -15.68
N ASP A 255 -16.11 5.13 -14.55
CA ASP A 255 -16.31 4.51 -13.23
C ASP A 255 -17.70 4.86 -12.68
N ALA A 256 -18.56 3.84 -12.61
CA ALA A 256 -19.94 4.00 -12.10
C ALA A 256 -20.00 4.32 -10.59
N ASN A 257 -18.90 4.19 -9.85
CA ASN A 257 -18.80 4.54 -8.44
C ASN A 257 -18.23 5.94 -8.21
N ALA A 258 -17.72 6.59 -9.27
CA ALA A 258 -17.23 7.96 -9.17
C ALA A 258 -18.39 8.94 -8.97
N GLU A 259 -18.31 9.75 -7.92
CA GLU A 259 -19.24 10.86 -7.66
C GLU A 259 -18.69 12.20 -8.18
N HIS A 260 -17.35 12.27 -8.35
CA HIS A 260 -16.64 13.46 -8.81
C HIS A 260 -15.72 13.11 -9.98
N ASP A 261 -15.76 13.94 -11.03
CA ASP A 261 -14.84 13.83 -12.16
C ASP A 261 -13.44 14.31 -11.75
N ASP A 262 -12.45 13.44 -11.92
CA ASP A 262 -11.03 13.74 -11.66
C ASP A 262 -10.28 14.21 -12.92
N GLY A 263 -10.98 14.36 -14.04
CA GLY A 263 -10.39 14.73 -15.32
C GLY A 263 -9.66 13.58 -16.04
N SER A 264 -9.77 12.36 -15.53
CA SER A 264 -9.10 11.17 -16.11
C SER A 264 -9.85 10.57 -17.30
N CYS A 265 -11.00 11.12 -17.71
CA CYS A 265 -11.82 10.56 -18.77
C CYS A 265 -11.03 10.38 -20.08
N ILE A 266 -11.05 9.17 -20.60
CA ILE A 266 -10.45 8.79 -21.89
C ILE A 266 -11.57 8.62 -22.90
N GLU A 267 -11.53 9.38 -24.03
CA GLU A 267 -12.51 9.25 -25.09
C GLU A 267 -12.56 7.81 -25.64
N ALA A 268 -13.77 7.25 -25.76
CA ALA A 268 -13.95 5.94 -26.36
C ALA A 268 -13.86 6.05 -27.89
N ILE A 269 -12.79 5.51 -28.46
CA ILE A 269 -12.57 5.43 -29.91
C ILE A 269 -12.96 4.02 -30.36
N LEU A 270 -14.11 3.94 -31.04
CA LEU A 270 -14.66 2.67 -31.52
C LEU A 270 -13.91 2.18 -32.77
N GLY A 271 -13.73 0.88 -32.87
CA GLY A 271 -13.12 0.21 -34.02
C GLY A 271 -12.59 -1.18 -33.67
N CYS A 272 -11.94 -1.82 -34.62
CA CYS A 272 -11.31 -3.12 -34.40
C CYS A 272 -10.00 -2.97 -33.62
N THR A 273 -9.94 -3.58 -32.43
CA THR A 273 -8.77 -3.57 -31.54
C THR A 273 -7.91 -4.85 -31.65
N ASP A 274 -8.24 -5.77 -32.52
CA ASP A 274 -7.50 -7.00 -32.74
C ASP A 274 -6.39 -6.76 -33.76
N GLU A 275 -5.13 -6.86 -33.34
CA GLU A 275 -3.95 -6.65 -34.19
C GLU A 275 -3.81 -7.68 -35.33
N GLU A 276 -4.47 -8.83 -35.21
CA GLU A 276 -4.50 -9.86 -36.26
C GLU A 276 -5.62 -9.65 -37.29
N ALA A 277 -6.52 -8.69 -37.07
CA ALA A 277 -7.59 -8.41 -38.00
C ALA A 277 -7.13 -7.53 -39.17
N CYS A 278 -7.75 -7.72 -40.32
CA CYS A 278 -7.44 -6.96 -41.56
C CYS A 278 -7.77 -5.48 -41.45
N ASN A 279 -8.69 -5.12 -40.63
CA ASN A 279 -9.15 -3.74 -40.39
C ASN A 279 -8.79 -3.24 -38.99
N TYR A 280 -7.71 -3.75 -38.42
CA TYR A 280 -7.17 -3.24 -37.18
C TYR A 280 -6.99 -1.72 -37.19
N ASN A 281 -7.45 -1.07 -36.17
CA ASN A 281 -7.27 0.37 -35.99
C ASN A 281 -6.46 0.63 -34.69
N PRO A 282 -5.18 1.03 -34.80
CA PRO A 282 -4.33 1.25 -33.64
C PRO A 282 -4.76 2.43 -32.76
N GLU A 283 -5.68 3.29 -33.22
CA GLU A 283 -6.21 4.39 -32.44
C GLU A 283 -7.45 3.98 -31.62
N SER A 284 -8.06 2.81 -31.92
CA SER A 284 -9.25 2.34 -31.22
C SER A 284 -8.87 1.74 -29.86
N ASN A 285 -9.63 2.13 -28.83
CA ASN A 285 -9.53 1.58 -27.48
C ASN A 285 -10.78 0.78 -27.06
N VAL A 286 -11.83 0.79 -27.89
CA VAL A 286 -13.06 0.01 -27.69
C VAL A 286 -13.35 -0.81 -28.94
N ASN A 287 -13.42 -2.14 -28.77
CA ASN A 287 -13.83 -3.02 -29.85
C ASN A 287 -15.34 -2.90 -30.12
N ASP A 288 -15.71 -2.45 -31.32
CA ASP A 288 -17.10 -2.30 -31.76
C ASP A 288 -17.65 -3.55 -32.47
N GLY A 289 -16.88 -4.63 -32.50
CA GLY A 289 -17.23 -5.89 -33.19
C GLY A 289 -17.03 -5.86 -34.70
N SER A 290 -16.37 -4.83 -35.24
CA SER A 290 -16.14 -4.69 -36.68
C SER A 290 -14.93 -5.46 -37.21
N CYS A 291 -14.20 -6.20 -36.35
CA CYS A 291 -13.01 -6.94 -36.73
C CYS A 291 -13.30 -7.95 -37.85
N ILE A 292 -12.50 -7.91 -38.90
CA ILE A 292 -12.54 -8.84 -40.04
C ILE A 292 -11.36 -9.79 -39.89
N LEU A 293 -11.61 -11.08 -39.71
CA LEU A 293 -10.55 -12.10 -39.62
C LEU A 293 -9.81 -12.28 -40.93
N ILE A 294 -8.56 -12.74 -40.86
CA ILE A 294 -7.65 -12.86 -41.99
C ILE A 294 -8.23 -13.74 -43.12
N ASP A 295 -9.00 -14.78 -42.82
CA ASP A 295 -9.70 -15.63 -43.79
C ASP A 295 -10.86 -14.95 -44.51
N GLU A 296 -11.39 -13.84 -43.97
CA GLU A 296 -12.48 -13.05 -44.55
C GLU A 296 -11.99 -11.82 -45.33
N CYS A 297 -10.70 -11.45 -45.23
CA CYS A 297 -10.14 -10.28 -45.94
C CYS A 297 -10.01 -10.43 -47.46
N GLY A 298 -10.37 -11.56 -48.04
CA GLY A 298 -10.53 -11.74 -49.47
C GLY A 298 -9.22 -11.82 -50.27
N VAL A 299 -8.18 -12.45 -49.72
CA VAL A 299 -6.94 -12.75 -50.47
C VAL A 299 -6.99 -14.15 -51.05
#